data_ecb178b70ddf2a095a8db4f75438fb77
#
_entry.id   ecb178b70ddf2a095a8db4f75438fb77
#
_cell.length_a   1.000
_cell.length_b   1.000
_cell.length_c   1.000
_cell.angle_alpha   90.00
_cell.angle_beta   90.00
_cell.angle_gamma   90.00
#
_symmetry.space_group_name_H-M   'P 1'
#
loop_
_entity.id
_entity.type
_entity.pdbx_description
1 polymer ?
#
loop_
_entity_poly.entity_id
_entity_poly.type
_entity_poly.pdbx_seq_one_letter_code
_entity_poly.pdbx_strand_id
1 'polypeptide(L)'
;MSSKLPQTFKAAVVEKANEPLTIKDVPLKEPSEGQVLIKVIVCGVCHTDEAVRTGTFGQPPRIPGHEVIGTVVALGPGEKKWKIGDRVGGPWHGGHDGICRQCNRGLFQMCDNEVVNGVSHDGGYAEYCLLRSEAVVRIPTDIDPAEAAPLLCAGVTVFNGIRKMQVVPGSIVAIQGLGGLGHLALQFSRKMGYRTVALSRDDRKKDFALKLGATDYIDASKEDTVEALQKLGGADLIVATAPNPEIIGQLVNGCAAGGKVLIIAPVGDVVLNTVPMILKGISVHGWPSGHALDSEETIEFARIHGVKCMIEKFPLSKAQEAMDHMLSGKVRFRGVLTME
;
A
#
# COMPACT_ATOMS: atom_id res chain seq x y z
N MET A 1 -9.64 -14.26 31.58
CA MET A 1 -10.49 -13.18 32.15
C MET A 1 -10.68 -12.16 31.03
N SER A 2 -11.92 -11.95 30.55
CA SER A 2 -12.21 -10.87 29.58
C SER A 2 -12.03 -9.55 30.32
N SER A 3 -10.96 -8.80 29.99
CA SER A 3 -10.83 -7.42 30.47
C SER A 3 -12.01 -6.62 29.90
N LYS A 4 -12.75 -5.96 30.78
CA LYS A 4 -13.86 -5.11 30.38
C LYS A 4 -13.35 -4.05 29.42
N LEU A 5 -13.95 -3.93 28.23
CA LEU A 5 -13.58 -2.92 27.25
C LEU A 5 -13.76 -1.51 27.84
N PRO A 6 -12.92 -0.52 27.49
CA PRO A 6 -13.07 0.85 27.95
C PRO A 6 -14.32 1.50 27.33
N GLN A 7 -14.83 2.57 27.94
CA GLN A 7 -15.92 3.34 27.38
C GLN A 7 -15.47 4.27 26.26
N THR A 8 -14.23 4.77 26.35
CA THR A 8 -13.58 5.65 25.37
C THR A 8 -12.15 5.20 25.13
N PHE A 9 -11.57 5.63 24.00
CA PHE A 9 -10.19 5.35 23.61
C PHE A 9 -9.57 6.54 22.89
N LYS A 10 -8.26 6.64 22.85
CA LYS A 10 -7.53 7.70 22.14
C LYS A 10 -7.49 7.43 20.64
N ALA A 11 -7.75 8.50 19.86
CA ALA A 11 -7.64 8.49 18.41
C ALA A 11 -7.10 9.83 17.88
N ALA A 12 -6.38 9.78 16.77
CA ALA A 12 -6.00 10.96 16.00
C ALA A 12 -7.11 11.25 14.99
N VAL A 13 -7.78 12.37 15.13
CA VAL A 13 -8.99 12.73 14.37
C VAL A 13 -8.73 13.94 13.49
N VAL A 14 -9.15 13.87 12.24
CA VAL A 14 -9.36 15.04 11.36
C VAL A 14 -10.77 15.55 11.62
N GLU A 15 -10.91 16.73 12.22
CA GLU A 15 -12.22 17.32 12.54
C GLU A 15 -12.88 18.00 11.34
N LYS A 16 -12.07 18.75 10.59
CA LYS A 16 -12.47 19.43 9.36
C LYS A 16 -11.37 19.32 8.32
N ALA A 17 -11.76 19.39 7.08
CA ALA A 17 -10.83 19.39 5.96
C ALA A 17 -9.74 20.47 6.11
N ASN A 18 -8.50 20.10 5.84
CA ASN A 18 -7.29 20.93 5.96
C ASN A 18 -6.87 21.29 7.40
N GLU A 19 -7.56 20.82 8.43
CA GLU A 19 -7.10 20.95 9.81
C GLU A 19 -6.09 19.85 10.16
N PRO A 20 -5.19 20.09 11.15
CA PRO A 20 -4.26 19.06 11.61
C PRO A 20 -5.00 17.93 12.36
N LEU A 21 -4.37 16.77 12.43
CA LEU A 21 -4.79 15.67 13.29
C LEU A 21 -4.74 16.09 14.76
N THR A 22 -5.81 15.82 15.50
CA THR A 22 -5.90 16.09 16.94
C THR A 22 -6.18 14.81 17.72
N ILE A 23 -5.47 14.62 18.85
CA ILE A 23 -5.73 13.45 19.72
C ILE A 23 -6.96 13.71 20.58
N LYS A 24 -7.93 12.80 20.52
CA LYS A 24 -9.19 12.89 21.25
C LYS A 24 -9.58 11.58 21.92
N ASP A 25 -10.41 11.66 22.94
CA ASP A 25 -11.16 10.53 23.47
C ASP A 25 -12.41 10.31 22.62
N VAL A 26 -12.53 9.13 22.05
CA VAL A 26 -13.63 8.72 21.17
C VAL A 26 -14.43 7.61 21.86
N PRO A 27 -15.79 7.64 21.84
CA PRO A 27 -16.59 6.56 22.39
C PRO A 27 -16.31 5.23 21.69
N LEU A 28 -16.09 4.16 22.47
CA LEU A 28 -15.92 2.82 21.92
C LEU A 28 -17.31 2.27 21.54
N LYS A 29 -17.40 1.79 20.30
CA LYS A 29 -18.60 1.12 19.78
C LYS A 29 -18.40 -0.38 19.79
N GLU A 30 -19.40 -1.14 20.20
CA GLU A 30 -19.40 -2.59 20.06
C GLU A 30 -19.54 -2.99 18.59
N PRO A 31 -18.91 -4.13 18.18
CA PRO A 31 -19.02 -4.60 16.80
C PRO A 31 -20.44 -5.13 16.52
N SER A 32 -21.01 -4.69 15.41
CA SER A 32 -22.27 -5.23 14.87
C SER A 32 -22.03 -6.52 14.08
N GLU A 33 -23.10 -7.14 13.57
CA GLU A 33 -22.99 -8.30 12.67
C GLU A 33 -22.05 -8.02 11.50
N GLY A 34 -21.17 -8.97 11.18
CA GLY A 34 -20.14 -8.84 10.15
C GLY A 34 -18.96 -7.94 10.53
N GLN A 35 -18.82 -7.56 11.81
CA GLN A 35 -17.70 -6.75 12.27
C GLN A 35 -16.90 -7.43 13.36
N VAL A 36 -15.62 -7.05 13.46
CA VAL A 36 -14.74 -7.36 14.58
C VAL A 36 -14.15 -6.08 15.15
N LEU A 37 -14.00 -6.02 16.47
CA LEU A 37 -13.27 -4.96 17.15
C LEU A 37 -11.86 -5.43 17.46
N ILE A 38 -10.87 -4.66 17.02
CA ILE A 38 -9.46 -4.93 17.34
C ILE A 38 -8.90 -3.89 18.30
N LYS A 39 -8.04 -4.34 19.22
CA LYS A 39 -7.11 -3.45 19.92
C LYS A 39 -5.90 -3.26 19.00
N VAL A 40 -5.69 -2.04 18.56
CA VAL A 40 -4.62 -1.70 17.61
C VAL A 40 -3.26 -1.84 18.28
N ILE A 41 -2.30 -2.41 17.55
CA ILE A 41 -0.88 -2.49 17.91
C ILE A 41 -0.13 -1.39 17.17
N VAL A 42 -0.36 -1.30 15.85
CA VAL A 42 0.31 -0.34 14.96
C VAL A 42 -0.60 0.04 13.79
N CYS A 43 -0.34 1.21 13.19
CA CYS A 43 -0.92 1.61 11.91
C CYS A 43 0.12 2.34 11.05
N GLY A 44 0.29 1.92 9.79
CA GLY A 44 1.17 2.61 8.85
C GLY A 44 0.62 3.97 8.42
N VAL A 45 1.52 4.85 7.98
CA VAL A 45 1.20 6.21 7.50
C VAL A 45 1.37 6.28 5.99
N CYS A 46 0.31 6.67 5.28
CA CYS A 46 0.24 6.71 3.84
C CYS A 46 -0.11 8.11 3.30
N HIS A 47 0.29 8.41 2.07
CA HIS A 47 -0.11 9.66 1.39
C HIS A 47 -1.63 9.81 1.25
N THR A 48 -2.38 8.72 1.21
CA THR A 48 -3.84 8.76 1.19
C THR A 48 -4.43 9.30 2.48
N ASP A 49 -3.75 9.14 3.62
CA ASP A 49 -4.21 9.73 4.89
C ASP A 49 -4.16 11.26 4.85
N GLU A 50 -3.21 11.83 4.08
CA GLU A 50 -3.21 13.26 3.76
C GLU A 50 -4.40 13.65 2.88
N ALA A 51 -4.77 12.82 1.89
CA ALA A 51 -5.96 13.07 1.07
C ALA A 51 -7.26 13.02 1.91
N VAL A 52 -7.28 12.20 2.98
CA VAL A 52 -8.38 12.22 3.98
C VAL A 52 -8.33 13.52 4.78
N ARG A 53 -7.16 13.95 5.25
CA ARG A 53 -7.00 15.19 6.02
C ARG A 53 -7.42 16.42 5.21
N THR A 54 -7.14 16.46 3.92
CA THR A 54 -7.55 17.57 3.04
C THR A 54 -9.01 17.49 2.59
N GLY A 55 -9.71 16.39 2.86
CA GLY A 55 -11.07 16.14 2.38
C GLY A 55 -11.18 15.78 0.89
N THR A 56 -10.04 15.45 0.26
CA THR A 56 -10.01 14.96 -1.14
C THR A 56 -10.57 13.54 -1.21
N PHE A 57 -10.30 12.71 -0.20
CA PHE A 57 -10.90 11.41 -0.01
C PHE A 57 -11.64 11.33 1.32
N GLY A 58 -12.89 10.85 1.29
CA GLY A 58 -13.72 10.78 2.47
C GLY A 58 -14.21 12.15 2.94
N GLN A 59 -14.95 12.16 4.04
CA GLN A 59 -15.50 13.39 4.65
C GLN A 59 -15.15 13.41 6.14
N PRO A 60 -14.51 14.49 6.64
CA PRO A 60 -14.37 14.71 8.07
C PRO A 60 -15.74 14.90 8.77
N PRO A 61 -15.87 14.60 10.09
CA PRO A 61 -14.81 14.09 10.94
C PRO A 61 -14.41 12.64 10.61
N ARG A 62 -13.08 12.33 10.69
CA ARG A 62 -12.55 11.01 10.34
C ARG A 62 -11.31 10.67 11.16
N ILE A 63 -11.21 9.39 11.55
CA ILE A 63 -9.97 8.77 12.00
C ILE A 63 -9.34 8.10 10.77
N PRO A 64 -8.18 8.59 10.27
CA PRO A 64 -7.50 7.98 9.13
C PRO A 64 -6.85 6.61 9.48
N GLY A 65 -6.15 6.03 8.51
CA GLY A 65 -5.32 4.84 8.69
C GLY A 65 -5.94 3.56 8.13
N HIS A 66 -5.32 3.04 7.06
CA HIS A 66 -5.73 1.84 6.33
C HIS A 66 -4.60 0.80 6.23
N GLU A 67 -3.67 0.84 7.16
CA GLU A 67 -2.55 -0.10 7.31
C GLU A 67 -2.50 -0.59 8.76
N VAL A 68 -3.65 -0.99 9.31
CA VAL A 68 -3.79 -1.28 10.75
C VAL A 68 -3.54 -2.74 11.06
N ILE A 69 -2.77 -3.00 12.12
CA ILE A 69 -2.60 -4.34 12.70
C ILE A 69 -2.97 -4.29 14.19
N GLY A 70 -3.72 -5.27 14.63
CA GLY A 70 -4.16 -5.38 16.02
C GLY A 70 -4.53 -6.80 16.43
N THR A 71 -5.08 -6.91 17.62
CA THR A 71 -5.59 -8.18 18.19
C THR A 71 -7.11 -8.07 18.34
N VAL A 72 -7.84 -9.08 17.92
CA VAL A 72 -9.30 -9.15 18.06
C VAL A 72 -9.65 -9.20 19.56
N VAL A 73 -10.49 -8.27 20.00
CA VAL A 73 -10.92 -8.15 21.42
C VAL A 73 -12.43 -8.30 21.59
N ALA A 74 -13.23 -8.09 20.53
CA ALA A 74 -14.65 -8.41 20.52
C ALA A 74 -15.10 -8.79 19.11
N LEU A 75 -16.19 -9.54 19.03
CA LEU A 75 -16.78 -10.08 17.82
C LEU A 75 -18.22 -9.64 17.71
N GLY A 76 -18.65 -9.27 16.51
CA GLY A 76 -20.05 -9.04 16.22
C GLY A 76 -20.88 -10.33 16.29
N PRO A 77 -22.20 -10.21 16.44
CA PRO A 77 -23.08 -11.37 16.49
C PRO A 77 -22.90 -12.29 15.27
N GLY A 78 -22.83 -13.59 15.51
CA GLY A 78 -22.72 -14.59 14.44
C GLY A 78 -21.36 -14.75 13.79
N GLU A 79 -20.31 -14.04 14.23
CA GLU A 79 -18.95 -14.17 13.69
C GLU A 79 -18.40 -15.60 13.88
N LYS A 80 -17.89 -16.20 12.79
CA LYS A 80 -17.38 -17.58 12.78
C LYS A 80 -15.95 -17.71 12.28
N LYS A 81 -15.46 -16.72 11.52
CA LYS A 81 -14.13 -16.75 10.90
C LYS A 81 -13.03 -16.37 11.90
N TRP A 82 -13.33 -15.44 12.80
CA TRP A 82 -12.36 -14.85 13.71
C TRP A 82 -12.63 -15.23 15.17
N LYS A 83 -11.58 -15.17 15.99
CA LYS A 83 -11.62 -15.45 17.43
C LYS A 83 -10.95 -14.34 18.21
N ILE A 84 -11.39 -14.12 19.45
CA ILE A 84 -10.70 -13.23 20.40
C ILE A 84 -9.27 -13.72 20.57
N GLY A 85 -8.30 -12.81 20.46
CA GLY A 85 -6.87 -13.08 20.51
C GLY A 85 -6.21 -13.28 19.15
N ASP A 86 -6.96 -13.43 18.06
CA ASP A 86 -6.37 -13.49 16.71
C ASP A 86 -5.63 -12.18 16.38
N ARG A 87 -4.39 -12.29 15.85
CA ARG A 87 -3.68 -11.16 15.28
C ARG A 87 -4.15 -10.95 13.85
N VAL A 88 -4.65 -9.75 13.57
CA VAL A 88 -5.29 -9.42 12.30
C VAL A 88 -4.90 -8.04 11.80
N GLY A 89 -5.14 -7.79 10.51
CA GLY A 89 -4.94 -6.50 9.87
C GLY A 89 -6.19 -5.99 9.15
N GLY A 90 -6.31 -4.68 9.06
CA GLY A 90 -7.25 -3.96 8.22
C GLY A 90 -6.48 -3.26 7.10
N PRO A 91 -6.52 -3.79 5.84
CA PRO A 91 -5.85 -3.23 4.68
C PRO A 91 -6.61 -2.05 4.09
N TRP A 92 -6.14 -1.51 2.95
CA TRP A 92 -6.88 -0.54 2.16
C TRP A 92 -8.32 -1.00 1.91
N HIS A 93 -8.50 -2.17 1.31
CA HIS A 93 -9.82 -2.76 1.09
C HIS A 93 -10.48 -3.13 2.42
N GLY A 94 -11.42 -2.31 2.85
CA GLY A 94 -12.12 -2.43 4.14
C GLY A 94 -13.46 -3.17 4.06
N GLY A 95 -13.93 -3.54 2.87
CA GLY A 95 -15.17 -4.30 2.69
C GLY A 95 -15.78 -4.19 1.29
N HIS A 96 -16.72 -5.09 1.00
CA HIS A 96 -17.43 -5.17 -0.28
C HIS A 96 -18.87 -5.68 -0.06
N ASP A 97 -19.73 -5.58 -1.09
CA ASP A 97 -21.14 -5.99 -0.98
C ASP A 97 -21.39 -7.49 -1.28
N GLY A 98 -20.44 -8.16 -1.92
CA GLY A 98 -20.55 -9.58 -2.27
C GLY A 98 -21.51 -9.89 -3.42
N ILE A 99 -22.27 -8.93 -3.97
CA ILE A 99 -23.37 -9.16 -4.91
C ILE A 99 -23.20 -8.45 -6.26
N CYS A 100 -22.39 -7.38 -6.33
CA CYS A 100 -22.18 -6.66 -7.58
C CYS A 100 -21.43 -7.51 -8.61
N ARG A 101 -21.40 -7.05 -9.87
CA ARG A 101 -20.72 -7.74 -10.95
C ARG A 101 -19.26 -8.03 -10.65
N GLN A 102 -18.57 -7.07 -9.99
CA GLN A 102 -17.13 -7.20 -9.69
C GLN A 102 -16.91 -8.24 -8.59
N CYS A 103 -17.75 -8.25 -7.56
CA CYS A 103 -17.70 -9.26 -6.50
C CYS A 103 -17.94 -10.67 -7.06
N ASN A 104 -18.91 -10.83 -7.95
CA ASN A 104 -19.19 -12.10 -8.61
C ASN A 104 -18.04 -12.62 -9.52
N ARG A 105 -17.08 -11.75 -9.86
CA ARG A 105 -15.84 -12.09 -10.59
C ARG A 105 -14.64 -12.31 -9.67
N GLY A 106 -14.81 -12.18 -8.36
CA GLY A 106 -13.72 -12.24 -7.38
C GLY A 106 -12.84 -10.98 -7.34
N LEU A 107 -13.30 -9.86 -7.91
CA LEU A 107 -12.61 -8.57 -7.93
C LEU A 107 -13.13 -7.67 -6.80
N PHE A 108 -13.04 -8.15 -5.56
CA PHE A 108 -13.63 -7.50 -4.38
C PHE A 108 -13.10 -6.08 -4.16
N GLN A 109 -11.82 -5.83 -4.42
CA GLN A 109 -11.19 -4.51 -4.35
C GLN A 109 -11.62 -3.55 -5.47
N MET A 110 -12.49 -3.99 -6.37
CA MET A 110 -13.13 -3.17 -7.41
C MET A 110 -14.65 -3.17 -7.25
N CYS A 111 -15.15 -3.50 -6.05
CA CYS A 111 -16.59 -3.52 -5.77
C CYS A 111 -17.21 -2.15 -6.03
N ASP A 112 -18.40 -2.14 -6.65
CA ASP A 112 -19.13 -0.88 -6.92
C ASP A 112 -19.50 -0.14 -5.61
N ASN A 113 -19.56 -0.87 -4.48
CA ASN A 113 -19.80 -0.38 -3.13
C ASN A 113 -18.60 -0.67 -2.21
N GLU A 114 -17.38 -0.49 -2.72
CA GLU A 114 -16.17 -0.70 -1.91
C GLU A 114 -16.15 0.21 -0.69
N VAL A 115 -15.80 -0.39 0.44
CA VAL A 115 -15.53 0.32 1.69
C VAL A 115 -14.02 0.34 1.90
N VAL A 116 -13.46 1.51 2.25
CA VAL A 116 -12.03 1.71 2.47
C VAL A 116 -11.79 2.11 3.91
N ASN A 117 -10.93 1.36 4.62
CA ASN A 117 -10.55 1.67 6.00
C ASN A 117 -9.92 3.07 6.10
N GLY A 118 -10.31 3.85 7.09
CA GLY A 118 -9.78 5.20 7.31
C GLY A 118 -10.24 6.27 6.29
N VAL A 119 -11.05 5.89 5.30
CA VAL A 119 -11.61 6.77 4.27
C VAL A 119 -13.13 6.77 4.34
N SER A 120 -13.78 5.62 4.06
CA SER A 120 -15.25 5.49 4.10
C SER A 120 -15.77 5.41 5.53
N HIS A 121 -15.00 4.88 6.45
CA HIS A 121 -15.25 4.78 7.89
C HIS A 121 -13.96 4.96 8.67
N ASP A 122 -14.04 5.02 9.99
CA ASP A 122 -12.90 5.26 10.86
C ASP A 122 -11.85 4.15 10.75
N GLY A 123 -10.59 4.55 10.75
CA GLY A 123 -9.44 3.69 10.54
C GLY A 123 -8.57 3.46 11.77
N GLY A 124 -7.29 3.14 11.54
CA GLY A 124 -6.36 2.63 12.52
C GLY A 124 -5.52 3.65 13.27
N TYR A 125 -5.69 4.97 13.08
CA TYR A 125 -5.00 5.99 13.89
C TYR A 125 -5.64 6.12 15.27
N ALA A 126 -5.79 5.00 15.96
CA ALA A 126 -6.56 4.88 17.19
C ALA A 126 -6.16 3.64 17.98
N GLU A 127 -6.43 3.61 19.29
CA GLU A 127 -6.18 2.43 20.14
C GLU A 127 -7.11 1.26 19.83
N TYR A 128 -8.28 1.52 19.25
CA TYR A 128 -9.24 0.51 18.81
C TYR A 128 -9.79 0.86 17.43
N CYS A 129 -10.10 -0.18 16.66
CA CYS A 129 -10.65 -0.04 15.31
C CYS A 129 -11.70 -1.13 15.05
N LEU A 130 -12.83 -0.73 14.45
CA LEU A 130 -13.83 -1.67 13.92
C LEU A 130 -13.49 -2.01 12.47
N LEU A 131 -13.45 -3.31 12.17
CA LEU A 131 -13.18 -3.81 10.82
C LEU A 131 -14.31 -4.72 10.36
N ARG A 132 -14.58 -4.72 9.06
CA ARG A 132 -15.56 -5.66 8.47
C ARG A 132 -14.91 -7.02 8.27
N SER A 133 -15.55 -8.06 8.81
CA SER A 133 -15.02 -9.42 8.95
C SER A 133 -14.52 -10.02 7.62
N GLU A 134 -15.22 -9.76 6.52
CA GLU A 134 -14.86 -10.29 5.20
C GLU A 134 -13.56 -9.72 4.65
N ALA A 135 -13.18 -8.50 5.06
CA ALA A 135 -11.99 -7.80 4.58
C ALA A 135 -10.79 -7.87 5.56
N VAL A 136 -10.99 -8.46 6.73
CA VAL A 136 -9.92 -8.66 7.71
C VAL A 136 -8.90 -9.69 7.22
N VAL A 137 -7.63 -9.42 7.46
CA VAL A 137 -6.45 -10.17 7.01
C VAL A 137 -5.79 -10.84 8.21
N ARG A 138 -5.42 -12.12 8.07
CA ARG A 138 -4.63 -12.83 9.09
C ARG A 138 -3.17 -12.37 9.07
N ILE A 139 -2.64 -12.03 10.23
CA ILE A 139 -1.24 -11.60 10.38
C ILE A 139 -0.47 -12.68 11.16
N PRO A 140 0.59 -13.27 10.59
CA PRO A 140 1.46 -14.20 11.31
C PRO A 140 2.03 -13.58 12.59
N THR A 141 2.17 -14.39 13.63
CA THR A 141 2.64 -13.91 14.94
C THR A 141 4.15 -13.80 15.05
N ASP A 142 4.88 -14.40 14.11
CA ASP A 142 6.34 -14.45 14.03
C ASP A 142 6.96 -13.26 13.23
N ILE A 143 6.14 -12.30 12.78
CA ILE A 143 6.62 -11.09 12.10
C ILE A 143 6.42 -9.85 12.99
N ASP A 144 7.30 -8.84 12.83
CA ASP A 144 7.12 -7.53 13.48
C ASP A 144 5.87 -6.84 12.87
N PRO A 145 4.83 -6.55 13.65
CA PRO A 145 3.63 -5.88 13.14
C PRO A 145 3.94 -4.51 12.53
N ALA A 146 4.95 -3.81 12.99
CA ALA A 146 5.32 -2.51 12.44
C ALA A 146 5.94 -2.62 11.05
N GLU A 147 6.76 -3.66 10.77
CA GLU A 147 7.28 -3.93 9.43
C GLU A 147 6.16 -4.46 8.50
N ALA A 148 5.16 -5.16 9.05
CA ALA A 148 4.06 -5.73 8.29
C ALA A 148 2.94 -4.74 7.94
N ALA A 149 2.68 -3.73 8.78
CA ALA A 149 1.58 -2.79 8.57
C ALA A 149 1.59 -2.12 7.19
N PRO A 150 2.72 -1.58 6.68
CA PRO A 150 2.74 -0.99 5.34
C PRO A 150 2.55 -2.01 4.20
N LEU A 151 2.69 -3.31 4.47
CA LEU A 151 2.41 -4.34 3.47
C LEU A 151 0.91 -4.44 3.15
N LEU A 152 0.05 -3.96 4.04
CA LEU A 152 -1.41 -3.93 3.87
C LEU A 152 -1.89 -2.85 2.86
N CYS A 153 -1.02 -1.94 2.45
CA CYS A 153 -1.28 -0.95 1.41
C CYS A 153 -0.18 -0.97 0.36
N ALA A 154 1.01 -0.41 0.65
CA ALA A 154 2.11 -0.32 -0.29
C ALA A 154 2.61 -1.70 -0.75
N GLY A 155 2.67 -2.68 0.16
CA GLY A 155 3.09 -4.05 -0.16
C GLY A 155 2.16 -4.73 -1.13
N VAL A 156 0.87 -4.82 -0.78
CA VAL A 156 -0.14 -5.48 -1.64
C VAL A 156 -0.30 -4.76 -2.98
N THR A 157 -0.25 -3.43 -3.00
CA THR A 157 -0.31 -2.64 -4.25
C THR A 157 0.80 -3.04 -5.21
N VAL A 158 2.03 -3.15 -4.71
CA VAL A 158 3.19 -3.52 -5.53
C VAL A 158 3.17 -5.00 -5.90
N PHE A 159 3.06 -5.89 -4.91
CA PHE A 159 3.13 -7.33 -5.11
C PHE A 159 2.03 -7.82 -6.05
N ASN A 160 0.78 -7.46 -5.73
CA ASN A 160 -0.37 -7.88 -6.51
C ASN A 160 -0.38 -7.22 -7.90
N GLY A 161 -0.05 -5.93 -7.98
CA GLY A 161 0.07 -5.22 -9.26
C GLY A 161 1.07 -5.90 -10.21
N ILE A 162 2.28 -6.20 -9.75
CA ILE A 162 3.31 -6.90 -10.56
C ILE A 162 2.83 -8.30 -10.95
N ARG A 163 2.29 -9.08 -10.00
CA ARG A 163 1.78 -10.43 -10.24
C ARG A 163 0.69 -10.47 -11.31
N LYS A 164 -0.21 -9.49 -11.31
CA LYS A 164 -1.32 -9.40 -12.28
C LYS A 164 -0.85 -9.02 -13.69
N MET A 165 0.36 -8.51 -13.84
CA MET A 165 0.94 -8.26 -15.17
C MET A 165 1.40 -9.54 -15.87
N GLN A 166 1.51 -10.66 -15.16
CA GLN A 166 1.83 -11.98 -15.75
C GLN A 166 3.11 -11.97 -16.59
N VAL A 167 4.15 -11.33 -16.06
CA VAL A 167 5.47 -11.31 -16.69
C VAL A 167 6.21 -12.61 -16.33
N VAL A 168 6.96 -13.16 -17.28
CA VAL A 168 7.70 -14.40 -17.06
C VAL A 168 8.93 -14.16 -16.18
N PRO A 169 9.24 -15.03 -15.20
CA PRO A 169 10.50 -14.94 -14.46
C PRO A 169 11.72 -14.88 -15.38
N GLY A 170 12.70 -14.03 -15.02
CA GLY A 170 13.86 -13.73 -15.89
C GLY A 170 13.68 -12.48 -16.75
N SER A 171 12.45 -12.01 -16.95
CA SER A 171 12.15 -10.75 -17.65
C SER A 171 12.76 -9.53 -16.96
N ILE A 172 12.93 -8.45 -17.72
CA ILE A 172 13.36 -7.15 -17.20
C ILE A 172 12.18 -6.40 -16.60
N VAL A 173 12.23 -6.15 -15.29
CA VAL A 173 11.26 -5.32 -14.58
C VAL A 173 11.96 -4.05 -14.09
N ALA A 174 11.57 -2.91 -14.64
CA ALA A 174 12.11 -1.61 -14.29
C ALA A 174 11.18 -0.88 -13.28
N ILE A 175 11.76 -0.34 -12.21
CA ILE A 175 11.04 0.35 -11.15
C ILE A 175 11.34 1.84 -11.22
N GLN A 176 10.33 2.64 -11.58
CA GLN A 176 10.43 4.10 -11.61
C GLN A 176 10.06 4.67 -10.24
N GLY A 177 11.03 5.34 -9.61
CA GLY A 177 10.88 5.94 -8.29
C GLY A 177 11.29 5.00 -7.15
N LEU A 178 12.05 5.55 -6.18
CA LEU A 178 12.60 4.82 -5.04
C LEU A 178 12.10 5.45 -3.72
N GLY A 179 10.79 5.44 -3.54
CA GLY A 179 10.08 5.86 -2.34
C GLY A 179 9.42 4.70 -1.60
N GLY A 180 8.31 4.98 -0.89
CA GLY A 180 7.57 4.00 -0.11
C GLY A 180 7.07 2.78 -0.90
N LEU A 181 6.63 2.94 -2.16
CA LEU A 181 6.28 1.85 -3.06
C LEU A 181 7.54 1.23 -3.69
N GLY A 182 8.45 2.07 -4.21
CA GLY A 182 9.58 1.62 -5.01
C GLY A 182 10.59 0.74 -4.25
N HIS A 183 10.84 1.01 -2.95
CA HIS A 183 11.76 0.16 -2.17
C HIS A 183 11.19 -1.26 -1.94
N LEU A 184 9.87 -1.41 -1.88
CA LEU A 184 9.19 -2.72 -1.86
C LEU A 184 9.18 -3.35 -3.26
N ALA A 185 8.92 -2.55 -4.31
CA ALA A 185 8.90 -3.01 -5.68
C ALA A 185 10.22 -3.66 -6.11
N LEU A 186 11.37 -3.07 -5.74
CA LEU A 186 12.68 -3.68 -5.99
C LEU A 186 12.80 -5.06 -5.33
N GLN A 187 12.45 -5.17 -4.05
CA GLN A 187 12.55 -6.41 -3.31
C GLN A 187 11.60 -7.48 -3.85
N PHE A 188 10.33 -7.17 -4.04
CA PHE A 188 9.35 -8.10 -4.59
C PHE A 188 9.75 -8.57 -5.99
N SER A 189 10.10 -7.66 -6.90
CA SER A 189 10.51 -8.00 -8.26
C SER A 189 11.71 -8.95 -8.26
N ARG A 190 12.73 -8.65 -7.46
CA ARG A 190 13.91 -9.51 -7.33
C ARG A 190 13.57 -10.90 -6.82
N LYS A 191 12.71 -10.98 -5.79
CA LYS A 191 12.31 -12.26 -5.18
C LYS A 191 11.33 -13.06 -6.05
N MET A 192 10.61 -12.42 -6.96
CA MET A 192 9.81 -13.07 -8.00
C MET A 192 10.66 -13.61 -9.16
N GLY A 193 11.97 -13.40 -9.15
CA GLY A 193 12.90 -13.95 -10.15
C GLY A 193 13.14 -13.06 -11.37
N TYR A 194 12.84 -11.77 -11.29
CA TYR A 194 13.05 -10.81 -12.39
C TYR A 194 14.46 -10.20 -12.36
N ARG A 195 14.97 -9.82 -13.54
CA ARG A 195 16.07 -8.86 -13.65
C ARG A 195 15.51 -7.48 -13.31
N THR A 196 15.88 -6.95 -12.15
CA THR A 196 15.25 -5.75 -11.58
C THR A 196 16.12 -4.52 -11.84
N VAL A 197 15.59 -3.54 -12.58
CA VAL A 197 16.27 -2.29 -12.93
C VAL A 197 15.68 -1.15 -12.11
N ALA A 198 16.51 -0.42 -11.37
CA ALA A 198 16.09 0.78 -10.65
C ALA A 198 16.26 2.01 -11.54
N LEU A 199 15.18 2.80 -11.71
CA LEU A 199 15.21 4.08 -12.41
C LEU A 199 15.14 5.21 -11.39
N SER A 200 16.16 6.08 -11.35
CA SER A 200 16.25 7.18 -10.40
C SER A 200 16.72 8.47 -11.07
N ARG A 201 16.43 9.62 -10.43
CA ARG A 201 16.82 10.94 -10.92
C ARG A 201 18.31 11.24 -10.78
N ASP A 202 18.99 10.57 -9.84
CA ASP A 202 20.40 10.76 -9.48
C ASP A 202 20.95 9.51 -8.78
N ASP A 203 22.24 9.47 -8.47
CA ASP A 203 22.94 8.32 -7.88
C ASP A 203 22.85 8.20 -6.34
N ARG A 204 22.25 9.16 -5.65
CA ARG A 204 22.17 9.19 -4.17
C ARG A 204 21.54 7.93 -3.56
N LYS A 205 20.73 7.20 -4.32
CA LYS A 205 20.07 5.98 -3.87
C LYS A 205 20.63 4.71 -4.51
N LYS A 206 21.74 4.80 -5.26
CA LYS A 206 22.28 3.66 -6.02
C LYS A 206 22.64 2.48 -5.12
N ASP A 207 23.52 2.70 -4.14
CA ASP A 207 23.96 1.63 -3.23
C ASP A 207 22.79 1.02 -2.47
N PHE A 208 21.82 1.84 -2.11
CA PHE A 208 20.62 1.40 -1.46
C PHE A 208 19.75 0.52 -2.39
N ALA A 209 19.53 0.93 -3.63
CA ALA A 209 18.77 0.15 -4.61
C ALA A 209 19.42 -1.23 -4.88
N LEU A 210 20.74 -1.26 -5.02
CA LEU A 210 21.49 -2.49 -5.18
C LEU A 210 21.36 -3.42 -3.97
N LYS A 211 21.42 -2.88 -2.75
CA LYS A 211 21.18 -3.66 -1.50
C LYS A 211 19.77 -4.23 -1.43
N LEU A 212 18.79 -3.55 -1.98
CA LEU A 212 17.39 -4.01 -2.05
C LEU A 212 17.12 -5.02 -3.19
N GLY A 213 18.12 -5.31 -4.00
CA GLY A 213 18.05 -6.34 -5.04
C GLY A 213 17.96 -5.84 -6.47
N ALA A 214 18.13 -4.53 -6.72
CA ALA A 214 18.32 -4.06 -8.10
C ALA A 214 19.57 -4.71 -8.69
N THR A 215 19.45 -5.23 -9.91
CA THR A 215 20.58 -5.76 -10.68
C THR A 215 21.27 -4.68 -11.49
N ASP A 216 20.49 -3.68 -11.90
CA ASP A 216 20.94 -2.55 -12.71
C ASP A 216 20.37 -1.25 -12.13
N TYR A 217 21.08 -0.16 -12.34
CA TYR A 217 20.66 1.17 -11.88
C TYR A 217 20.86 2.18 -13.00
N ILE A 218 19.79 2.85 -13.40
CA ILE A 218 19.81 3.91 -14.41
C ILE A 218 19.67 5.25 -13.71
N ASP A 219 20.67 6.10 -13.88
CA ASP A 219 20.76 7.46 -13.34
C ASP A 219 20.36 8.48 -14.42
N ALA A 220 19.14 9.00 -14.34
CA ALA A 220 18.61 9.96 -15.31
C ALA A 220 19.36 11.29 -15.35
N SER A 221 20.26 11.59 -14.40
CA SER A 221 21.16 12.76 -14.48
C SER A 221 22.36 12.54 -15.37
N LYS A 222 22.68 11.30 -15.74
CA LYS A 222 23.88 10.90 -16.48
C LYS A 222 23.57 10.32 -17.86
N GLU A 223 22.38 9.76 -18.04
CA GLU A 223 21.99 9.09 -19.28
C GLU A 223 20.48 9.18 -19.52
N ASP A 224 20.07 9.08 -20.77
CA ASP A 224 18.66 8.98 -21.13
C ASP A 224 18.09 7.63 -20.67
N THR A 225 17.03 7.67 -19.86
CA THR A 225 16.43 6.48 -19.26
C THR A 225 15.86 5.52 -20.29
N VAL A 226 15.27 6.04 -21.37
CA VAL A 226 14.69 5.22 -22.46
C VAL A 226 15.78 4.52 -23.24
N GLU A 227 16.82 5.26 -23.65
CA GLU A 227 17.97 4.67 -24.36
C GLU A 227 18.69 3.62 -23.52
N ALA A 228 18.88 3.89 -22.21
CA ALA A 228 19.51 2.94 -21.29
C ALA A 228 18.68 1.65 -21.16
N LEU A 229 17.36 1.74 -21.05
CA LEU A 229 16.47 0.57 -21.05
C LEU A 229 16.54 -0.18 -22.38
N GLN A 230 16.54 0.51 -23.53
CA GLN A 230 16.63 -0.13 -24.84
C GLN A 230 18.00 -0.84 -25.04
N LYS A 231 19.11 -0.32 -24.51
CA LYS A 231 20.43 -1.00 -24.51
C LYS A 231 20.41 -2.31 -23.71
N LEU A 232 19.52 -2.42 -22.72
CA LEU A 232 19.31 -3.67 -21.97
C LEU A 232 18.38 -4.66 -22.71
N GLY A 233 17.75 -4.26 -23.80
CA GLY A 233 16.78 -5.03 -24.57
C GLY A 233 15.33 -4.52 -24.41
N GLY A 234 15.10 -3.46 -23.65
CA GLY A 234 13.81 -2.94 -23.27
C GLY A 234 13.22 -3.65 -22.03
N ALA A 235 12.34 -3.00 -21.31
CA ALA A 235 11.69 -3.57 -20.14
C ALA A 235 10.41 -4.34 -20.53
N ASP A 236 10.25 -5.56 -20.05
CA ASP A 236 9.01 -6.32 -20.19
C ASP A 236 7.90 -5.74 -19.30
N LEU A 237 8.30 -5.14 -18.16
CA LEU A 237 7.40 -4.42 -17.27
C LEU A 237 8.12 -3.18 -16.69
N ILE A 238 7.46 -2.03 -16.76
CA ILE A 238 7.86 -0.83 -16.05
C ILE A 238 6.82 -0.54 -14.98
N VAL A 239 7.24 -0.48 -13.71
CA VAL A 239 6.36 -0.16 -12.57
C VAL A 239 6.57 1.28 -12.18
N ALA A 240 5.58 2.13 -12.43
CA ALA A 240 5.60 3.55 -12.09
C ALA A 240 5.09 3.74 -10.65
N THR A 241 6.03 4.04 -9.74
CA THR A 241 5.75 4.20 -8.30
C THR A 241 5.84 5.65 -7.81
N ALA A 242 6.29 6.58 -8.66
CA ALA A 242 6.38 8.00 -8.34
C ALA A 242 5.49 8.81 -9.29
N PRO A 243 4.69 9.78 -8.78
CA PRO A 243 3.72 10.53 -9.56
C PRO A 243 4.41 11.63 -10.41
N ASN A 244 4.91 11.26 -11.58
CA ASN A 244 5.45 12.20 -12.56
C ASN A 244 4.90 11.84 -13.94
N PRO A 245 3.89 12.59 -14.46
CA PRO A 245 3.20 12.26 -15.69
C PRO A 245 4.11 12.31 -16.93
N GLU A 246 5.04 13.25 -16.97
CA GLU A 246 5.97 13.41 -18.11
C GLU A 246 6.92 12.22 -18.23
N ILE A 247 7.53 11.82 -17.10
CA ILE A 247 8.41 10.65 -17.07
C ILE A 247 7.62 9.38 -17.43
N ILE A 248 6.44 9.17 -16.85
CA ILE A 248 5.62 7.99 -17.13
C ILE A 248 5.24 7.91 -18.59
N GLY A 249 4.87 9.04 -19.22
CA GLY A 249 4.54 9.11 -20.64
C GLY A 249 5.72 8.70 -21.55
N GLN A 250 6.94 9.06 -21.19
CA GLN A 250 8.15 8.70 -21.92
C GLN A 250 8.54 7.23 -21.76
N LEU A 251 8.28 6.63 -20.60
CA LEU A 251 8.67 5.25 -20.29
C LEU A 251 8.07 4.19 -21.21
N VAL A 252 6.97 4.49 -21.90
CA VAL A 252 6.41 3.60 -22.94
C VAL A 252 7.48 3.26 -23.99
N ASN A 253 8.34 4.21 -24.34
CA ASN A 253 9.43 3.99 -25.30
C ASN A 253 10.57 3.12 -24.75
N GLY A 254 10.65 2.95 -23.43
CA GLY A 254 11.63 2.07 -22.77
C GLY A 254 11.21 0.60 -22.71
N CYS A 255 9.98 0.27 -23.12
CA CYS A 255 9.50 -1.10 -23.12
C CYS A 255 10.09 -1.93 -24.26
N ALA A 256 10.21 -3.24 -24.01
CA ALA A 256 10.40 -4.28 -25.03
C ALA A 256 9.13 -4.45 -25.86
N ALA A 257 9.20 -5.26 -26.95
CA ALA A 257 8.00 -5.66 -27.68
C ALA A 257 7.07 -6.48 -26.77
N GLY A 258 5.78 -6.17 -26.74
CA GLY A 258 4.79 -6.76 -25.84
C GLY A 258 4.92 -6.28 -24.37
N GLY A 259 5.81 -5.32 -24.10
CA GLY A 259 6.05 -4.79 -22.76
C GLY A 259 4.86 -4.02 -22.18
N LYS A 260 4.88 -3.82 -20.87
CA LYS A 260 3.78 -3.22 -20.10
C LYS A 260 4.29 -2.09 -19.21
N VAL A 261 3.50 -1.01 -19.09
CA VAL A 261 3.70 0.01 -18.07
C VAL A 261 2.58 -0.12 -17.04
N LEU A 262 2.93 -0.38 -15.79
CA LEU A 262 2.01 -0.48 -14.67
C LEU A 262 2.09 0.79 -13.83
N ILE A 263 1.00 1.55 -13.76
CA ILE A 263 0.86 2.75 -12.94
C ILE A 263 0.15 2.38 -11.64
N ILE A 264 0.82 2.56 -10.50
CA ILE A 264 0.29 2.23 -9.16
C ILE A 264 0.33 3.40 -8.18
N ALA A 265 0.79 4.57 -8.63
CA ALA A 265 0.69 5.82 -7.87
C ALA A 265 -0.29 6.76 -8.58
N PRO A 266 -1.19 7.44 -7.85
CA PRO A 266 -2.07 8.45 -8.45
C PRO A 266 -1.23 9.57 -9.09
N VAL A 267 -1.42 9.83 -10.39
CA VAL A 267 -0.58 10.76 -11.15
C VAL A 267 -1.39 11.78 -11.96
N GLY A 268 -2.71 11.60 -12.07
CA GLY A 268 -3.55 12.41 -12.95
C GLY A 268 -3.37 12.05 -14.42
N ASP A 269 -3.46 13.04 -15.31
CA ASP A 269 -3.39 12.83 -16.75
C ASP A 269 -1.95 12.54 -17.23
N VAL A 270 -1.81 11.52 -18.08
CA VAL A 270 -0.53 11.13 -18.70
C VAL A 270 -0.69 11.14 -20.22
N VAL A 271 0.17 11.90 -20.89
CA VAL A 271 0.21 11.94 -22.36
C VAL A 271 1.06 10.78 -22.87
N LEU A 272 0.51 9.98 -23.77
CA LEU A 272 1.16 8.80 -24.34
C LEU A 272 1.36 8.94 -25.85
N ASN A 273 2.55 8.55 -26.34
CA ASN A 273 2.77 8.37 -27.77
C ASN A 273 2.27 6.97 -28.17
N THR A 274 1.21 6.93 -28.97
CA THR A 274 0.57 5.67 -29.37
C THR A 274 1.29 4.93 -30.49
N VAL A 275 2.18 5.59 -31.26
CA VAL A 275 2.90 4.95 -32.36
C VAL A 275 3.76 3.76 -31.89
N PRO A 276 4.68 3.92 -30.92
CA PRO A 276 5.45 2.78 -30.40
C PRO A 276 4.56 1.74 -29.73
N MET A 277 3.43 2.13 -29.11
CA MET A 277 2.49 1.18 -28.54
C MET A 277 1.91 0.25 -29.59
N ILE A 278 1.47 0.79 -30.74
CA ILE A 278 0.93 -0.01 -31.85
C ILE A 278 2.02 -0.89 -32.45
N LEU A 279 3.18 -0.32 -32.77
CA LEU A 279 4.24 -1.05 -33.47
C LEU A 279 4.89 -2.17 -32.64
N LYS A 280 4.94 -2.02 -31.32
CA LYS A 280 5.55 -3.01 -30.41
C LYS A 280 4.53 -3.78 -29.56
N GLY A 281 3.22 -3.54 -29.69
CA GLY A 281 2.20 -4.18 -28.86
C GLY A 281 2.29 -3.81 -27.38
N ILE A 282 2.74 -2.58 -27.03
CA ILE A 282 2.91 -2.12 -25.67
C ILE A 282 1.54 -1.76 -25.07
N SER A 283 1.35 -2.05 -23.79
CA SER A 283 0.13 -1.69 -23.06
C SER A 283 0.42 -0.93 -21.76
N VAL A 284 -0.54 -0.10 -21.35
CA VAL A 284 -0.51 0.65 -20.09
C VAL A 284 -1.64 0.16 -19.20
N HIS A 285 -1.33 -0.10 -17.94
CA HIS A 285 -2.22 -0.71 -16.97
C HIS A 285 -2.25 0.13 -15.68
N GLY A 286 -3.43 0.18 -15.06
CA GLY A 286 -3.59 0.48 -13.64
C GLY A 286 -3.98 -0.78 -12.89
N TRP A 287 -3.64 -0.87 -11.61
CA TRP A 287 -4.12 -1.95 -10.74
C TRP A 287 -4.39 -1.41 -9.32
N PRO A 288 -5.60 -1.56 -8.78
CA PRO A 288 -5.93 -1.07 -7.46
C PRO A 288 -5.58 -2.11 -6.39
N SER A 289 -4.48 -1.92 -5.67
CA SER A 289 -4.15 -2.71 -4.47
C SER A 289 -4.54 -4.21 -4.54
N GLY A 290 -5.35 -4.69 -3.59
CA GLY A 290 -5.87 -6.05 -3.53
C GLY A 290 -6.89 -6.21 -2.40
N HIS A 291 -7.56 -7.36 -2.37
CA HIS A 291 -8.48 -7.73 -1.29
C HIS A 291 -7.76 -8.52 -0.18
N ALA A 292 -8.52 -9.04 0.80
CA ALA A 292 -7.97 -9.71 1.98
C ALA A 292 -7.00 -10.85 1.65
N LEU A 293 -7.35 -11.75 0.72
CA LEU A 293 -6.46 -12.85 0.33
C LEU A 293 -5.18 -12.37 -0.36
N ASP A 294 -5.27 -11.36 -1.25
CA ASP A 294 -4.08 -10.76 -1.87
C ASP A 294 -3.14 -10.17 -0.82
N SER A 295 -3.69 -9.60 0.26
CA SER A 295 -2.91 -9.06 1.38
C SER A 295 -2.26 -10.17 2.21
N GLU A 296 -2.98 -11.28 2.50
CA GLU A 296 -2.42 -12.45 3.18
C GLU A 296 -1.27 -13.07 2.37
N GLU A 297 -1.45 -13.25 1.06
CA GLU A 297 -0.42 -13.76 0.15
C GLU A 297 0.79 -12.82 0.05
N THR A 298 0.56 -11.50 0.07
CA THR A 298 1.65 -10.50 0.09
C THR A 298 2.50 -10.63 1.35
N ILE A 299 1.85 -10.73 2.51
CA ILE A 299 2.53 -10.86 3.81
C ILE A 299 3.29 -12.19 3.88
N GLU A 300 2.66 -13.28 3.44
CA GLU A 300 3.30 -14.60 3.43
C GLU A 300 4.49 -14.66 2.49
N PHE A 301 4.36 -14.08 1.29
CA PHE A 301 5.48 -13.95 0.37
C PHE A 301 6.63 -13.14 0.99
N ALA A 302 6.31 -12.00 1.62
CA ALA A 302 7.30 -11.16 2.29
C ALA A 302 8.02 -11.94 3.41
N ARG A 303 7.25 -12.68 4.23
CA ARG A 303 7.76 -13.51 5.33
C ARG A 303 8.72 -14.60 4.83
N ILE A 304 8.32 -15.38 3.82
CA ILE A 304 9.12 -16.48 3.27
C ILE A 304 10.40 -15.98 2.58
N HIS A 305 10.31 -14.88 1.85
CA HIS A 305 11.41 -14.38 1.03
C HIS A 305 12.24 -13.27 1.69
N GLY A 306 11.89 -12.87 2.91
CA GLY A 306 12.61 -11.84 3.67
C GLY A 306 12.49 -10.45 3.05
N VAL A 307 11.34 -10.13 2.43
CA VAL A 307 11.02 -8.76 2.00
C VAL A 307 10.67 -7.94 3.24
N LYS A 308 11.34 -6.82 3.43
CA LYS A 308 11.16 -5.97 4.61
C LYS A 308 10.78 -4.55 4.24
N CYS A 309 9.75 -4.03 4.89
CA CYS A 309 9.47 -2.61 4.84
C CYS A 309 10.42 -1.86 5.76
N MET A 310 11.07 -0.83 5.25
CA MET A 310 11.88 0.06 6.08
C MET A 310 10.98 1.13 6.70
N ILE A 311 11.00 1.21 8.02
CA ILE A 311 10.04 2.00 8.79
C ILE A 311 10.71 2.94 9.79
N GLU A 312 9.99 4.01 10.12
CA GLU A 312 10.25 4.89 11.27
C GLU A 312 9.02 4.89 12.16
N LYS A 313 9.19 4.61 13.47
CA LYS A 313 8.09 4.47 14.44
C LYS A 313 7.81 5.79 15.13
N PHE A 314 6.53 6.12 15.28
CA PHE A 314 6.04 7.30 15.99
C PHE A 314 4.93 6.86 16.96
N PRO A 315 4.84 7.39 18.18
CA PRO A 315 3.70 7.13 19.03
C PRO A 315 2.43 7.78 18.46
N LEU A 316 1.24 7.25 18.78
CA LEU A 316 -0.05 7.79 18.31
C LEU A 316 -0.18 9.29 18.62
N SER A 317 0.31 9.73 19.78
CA SER A 317 0.32 11.14 20.19
C SER A 317 1.05 12.08 19.22
N LYS A 318 1.90 11.52 18.34
CA LYS A 318 2.66 12.24 17.30
C LYS A 318 2.16 11.96 15.88
N ALA A 319 0.90 11.60 15.72
CA ALA A 319 0.34 11.25 14.40
C ALA A 319 0.51 12.38 13.37
N GLN A 320 0.31 13.65 13.75
CA GLN A 320 0.54 14.80 12.85
C GLN A 320 2.03 14.93 12.49
N GLU A 321 2.96 14.79 13.45
CA GLU A 321 4.40 14.83 13.19
C GLU A 321 4.82 13.73 12.19
N ALA A 322 4.27 12.52 12.33
CA ALA A 322 4.53 11.40 11.43
C ALA A 322 4.04 11.69 9.99
N MET A 323 2.86 12.31 9.85
CA MET A 323 2.30 12.74 8.57
C MET A 323 3.18 13.83 7.94
N ASP A 324 3.54 14.87 8.68
CA ASP A 324 4.40 15.97 8.21
C ASP A 324 5.77 15.44 7.77
N HIS A 325 6.33 14.50 8.53
CA HIS A 325 7.61 13.87 8.20
C HIS A 325 7.53 13.06 6.89
N MET A 326 6.44 12.32 6.68
CA MET A 326 6.17 11.64 5.41
C MET A 326 6.06 12.61 4.25
N LEU A 327 5.27 13.70 4.40
CA LEU A 327 5.07 14.71 3.36
C LEU A 327 6.36 15.46 2.99
N SER A 328 7.26 15.66 3.96
CA SER A 328 8.58 16.26 3.70
C SER A 328 9.50 15.40 2.82
N GLY A 329 9.15 14.15 2.56
CA GLY A 329 9.97 13.18 1.81
C GLY A 329 11.23 12.72 2.53
N LYS A 330 11.37 13.02 3.81
CA LYS A 330 12.55 12.64 4.63
C LYS A 330 12.45 11.23 5.19
N VAL A 331 11.22 10.71 5.35
CA VAL A 331 10.98 9.36 5.91
C VAL A 331 11.69 8.27 5.08
N ARG A 332 12.29 7.29 5.76
CA ARG A 332 13.02 6.16 5.13
C ARG A 332 12.45 4.81 5.55
N PHE A 333 11.35 4.30 4.92
CA PHE A 333 10.58 4.87 3.81
C PHE A 333 9.11 5.00 4.17
N ARG A 334 8.69 4.44 5.32
CA ARG A 334 7.32 4.44 5.79
C ARG A 334 7.26 4.88 7.26
N GLY A 335 6.37 5.81 7.59
CA GLY A 335 6.01 6.09 8.97
C GLY A 335 5.06 5.01 9.50
N VAL A 336 5.18 4.66 10.78
CA VAL A 336 4.26 3.73 11.45
C VAL A 336 3.93 4.27 12.84
N LEU A 337 2.63 4.43 13.11
CA LEU A 337 2.14 4.79 14.43
C LEU A 337 2.12 3.55 15.33
N THR A 338 2.61 3.70 16.55
CA THR A 338 2.55 2.67 17.60
C THR A 338 1.55 3.10 18.67
N MET A 339 0.75 2.17 19.15
CA MET A 339 -0.15 2.40 20.29
C MET A 339 0.63 2.16 21.58
N GLU A 340 0.59 3.14 22.47
CA GLU A 340 1.27 3.11 23.76
C GLU A 340 0.52 2.24 24.78
#